data_a504a40e6c16a2e3b73d799aecb2c559
#
_entry.id   a504a40e6c16a2e3b73d799aecb2c559
#
_cell.length_a   1.000
_cell.length_b   1.000
_cell.length_c   1.000
_cell.angle_alpha   90.00
_cell.angle_beta   90.00
_cell.angle_gamma   90.00
#
_symmetry.space_group_name_H-M   'P 1'
#
loop_
_entity.id
_entity.type
_entity.pdbx_description
1 polymer ?
#
loop_
_entity_poly.entity_id
_entity_poly.type
_entity_poly.pdbx_seq_one_letter_code
_entity_poly.pdbx_strand_id
1 'polypeptide(L)'
;MATTLFDGGLRSAQKEQAIAVFDQSVSDYRQVVLTGFQEVEDSLSALRILSEESKAQKEAAKSAQESVTLFNNQYLSGTVSYLNVITAQAAALDADVRDLNITGRSLLASAALLKALGGDWKSDKKIN
;
A
#
# COMPACT_ATOMS: atom_id res chain seq x y z
N MET A 1 16.94 37.81 49.52
CA MET A 1 17.18 37.09 48.25
C MET A 1 18.54 36.40 48.37
N ALA A 2 18.57 35.07 48.44
CA ALA A 2 19.82 34.32 48.46
C ALA A 2 20.24 34.03 47.00
N THR A 3 21.30 34.67 46.53
CA THR A 3 21.90 34.40 45.22
C THR A 3 22.89 33.24 45.41
N THR A 4 22.65 32.13 44.76
CA THR A 4 23.55 30.97 44.79
C THR A 4 24.84 31.37 44.05
N LEU A 5 25.91 31.65 44.77
CA LEU A 5 27.21 32.04 44.20
C LEU A 5 28.05 30.88 43.71
N PHE A 6 27.72 29.64 44.11
CA PHE A 6 28.42 28.42 43.70
C PHE A 6 27.40 27.29 43.58
N ASP A 7 27.15 26.82 42.37
CA ASP A 7 26.18 25.77 42.09
C ASP A 7 26.80 24.44 41.66
N GLY A 8 28.13 24.26 41.84
CA GLY A 8 28.83 23.03 41.52
C GLY A 8 28.72 22.56 40.07
N GLY A 9 28.42 23.48 39.14
CA GLY A 9 28.24 23.13 37.70
C GLY A 9 26.81 22.75 37.31
N LEU A 10 25.84 22.85 38.23
CA LEU A 10 24.42 22.48 37.96
C LEU A 10 23.84 23.20 36.74
N ARG A 11 24.07 24.51 36.65
CA ARG A 11 23.57 25.34 35.53
C ARG A 11 24.22 24.94 34.19
N SER A 12 25.51 24.59 34.20
CA SER A 12 26.23 24.12 33.02
C SER A 12 25.67 22.78 32.56
N ALA A 13 25.49 21.83 33.46
CA ALA A 13 24.89 20.53 33.18
C ALA A 13 23.44 20.63 32.65
N GLN A 14 22.64 21.53 33.24
CA GLN A 14 21.27 21.81 32.78
C GLN A 14 21.26 22.41 31.37
N LYS A 15 22.19 23.31 31.06
CA LYS A 15 22.34 23.87 29.71
C LYS A 15 22.74 22.81 28.72
N GLU A 16 23.71 21.94 29.03
CA GLU A 16 24.13 20.84 28.16
C GLU A 16 23.00 19.84 27.93
N GLN A 17 22.25 19.51 28.98
CA GLN A 17 21.05 18.67 28.86
C GLN A 17 20.00 19.31 27.93
N ALA A 18 19.73 20.61 28.06
CA ALA A 18 18.77 21.30 27.20
C ALA A 18 19.22 21.31 25.72
N ILE A 19 20.53 21.48 25.47
CA ILE A 19 21.10 21.38 24.11
C ILE A 19 20.94 19.97 23.56
N ALA A 20 21.25 18.94 24.34
CA ALA A 20 21.12 17.55 23.91
C ALA A 20 19.66 17.17 23.59
N VAL A 21 18.70 17.65 24.40
CA VAL A 21 17.26 17.45 24.14
C VAL A 21 16.83 18.17 22.86
N PHE A 22 17.35 19.37 22.60
CA PHE A 22 17.09 20.07 21.34
C PHE A 22 17.64 19.32 20.14
N ASP A 23 18.88 18.86 20.19
CA ASP A 23 19.52 18.10 19.11
C ASP A 23 18.80 16.76 18.85
N GLN A 24 18.32 16.11 19.91
CA GLN A 24 17.46 14.94 19.81
C GLN A 24 16.17 15.28 19.06
N SER A 25 15.47 16.36 19.43
CA SER A 25 14.22 16.78 18.79
C SER A 25 14.41 17.09 17.30
N VAL A 26 15.54 17.70 16.93
CA VAL A 26 15.90 17.95 15.51
C VAL A 26 16.12 16.63 14.77
N SER A 27 16.78 15.67 15.40
CA SER A 27 17.02 14.35 14.81
C SER A 27 15.73 13.55 14.63
N ASP A 28 14.86 13.58 15.62
CA ASP A 28 13.54 12.95 15.60
C ASP A 28 12.65 13.57 14.49
N TYR A 29 12.67 14.89 14.36
CA TYR A 29 11.95 15.56 13.27
C TYR A 29 12.44 15.12 11.90
N ARG A 30 13.75 15.07 11.69
CA ARG A 30 14.34 14.60 10.42
C ARG A 30 13.93 13.16 10.13
N GLN A 31 13.95 12.30 11.15
CA GLN A 31 13.54 10.90 11.00
C GLN A 31 12.08 10.78 10.59
N VAL A 32 11.18 11.52 11.22
CA VAL A 32 9.75 11.53 10.87
C VAL A 32 9.52 11.98 9.43
N VAL A 33 10.22 13.02 8.98
CA VAL A 33 10.13 13.52 7.59
C VAL A 33 10.62 12.47 6.60
N LEU A 34 11.78 11.84 6.86
CA LEU A 34 12.32 10.79 6.00
C LEU A 34 11.41 9.57 5.92
N THR A 35 10.83 9.16 7.06
CA THR A 35 9.87 8.06 7.11
C THR A 35 8.61 8.39 6.29
N GLY A 36 8.10 9.62 6.38
CA GLY A 36 6.96 10.06 5.57
C GLY A 36 7.26 9.99 4.06
N PHE A 37 8.43 10.43 3.61
CA PHE A 37 8.85 10.29 2.22
C PHE A 37 8.97 8.82 1.80
N GLN A 38 9.56 7.98 2.64
CA GLN A 38 9.65 6.55 2.37
C GLN A 38 8.27 5.91 2.21
N GLU A 39 7.32 6.20 3.10
CA GLU A 39 5.95 5.66 3.02
C GLU A 39 5.24 6.07 1.72
N VAL A 40 5.46 7.29 1.24
CA VAL A 40 4.91 7.76 -0.04
C VAL A 40 5.54 7.00 -1.22
N GLU A 41 6.87 6.90 -1.27
CA GLU A 41 7.59 6.19 -2.33
C GLU A 41 7.23 4.71 -2.39
N ASP A 42 7.14 4.04 -1.24
CA ASP A 42 6.74 2.64 -1.13
C ASP A 42 5.30 2.44 -1.64
N SER A 43 4.38 3.34 -1.27
CA SER A 43 2.99 3.28 -1.71
C SER A 43 2.84 3.52 -3.22
N LEU A 44 3.57 4.47 -3.79
CA LEU A 44 3.59 4.74 -5.24
C LEU A 44 4.17 3.56 -6.01
N SER A 45 5.27 2.98 -5.52
CA SER A 45 5.90 1.79 -6.11
C SER A 45 4.96 0.59 -6.09
N ALA A 46 4.29 0.37 -4.96
CA ALA A 46 3.29 -0.69 -4.82
C ALA A 46 2.13 -0.52 -5.81
N LEU A 47 1.58 0.69 -5.94
CA LEU A 47 0.49 0.98 -6.89
C LEU A 47 0.90 0.74 -8.34
N ARG A 48 2.12 1.10 -8.71
CA ARG A 48 2.65 0.85 -10.06
C ARG A 48 2.75 -0.65 -10.34
N ILE A 49 3.35 -1.41 -9.43
CA ILE A 49 3.49 -2.86 -9.56
C ILE A 49 2.12 -3.54 -9.62
N LEU A 50 1.20 -3.17 -8.73
CA LEU A 50 -0.16 -3.73 -8.68
C LEU A 50 -0.97 -3.39 -9.94
N SER A 51 -0.72 -2.24 -10.58
CA SER A 51 -1.35 -1.89 -11.85
C SER A 51 -0.92 -2.83 -12.98
N GLU A 52 0.37 -3.19 -13.06
CA GLU A 52 0.87 -4.13 -14.06
C GLU A 52 0.40 -5.58 -13.75
N GLU A 53 0.45 -5.99 -12.47
CA GLU A 53 -0.07 -7.28 -12.00
C GLU A 53 -1.56 -7.43 -12.34
N SER A 54 -2.37 -6.39 -12.13
CA SER A 54 -3.80 -6.38 -12.44
C SER A 54 -4.08 -6.59 -13.94
N LYS A 55 -3.30 -5.95 -14.83
CA LYS A 55 -3.46 -6.14 -16.28
C LYS A 55 -3.23 -7.59 -16.67
N ALA A 56 -2.13 -8.18 -16.20
CA ALA A 56 -1.79 -9.57 -16.49
C ALA A 56 -2.82 -10.55 -15.92
N GLN A 57 -3.29 -10.31 -14.68
CA GLN A 57 -4.27 -11.17 -14.03
C GLN A 57 -5.65 -11.11 -14.70
N LYS A 58 -6.10 -9.93 -15.14
CA LYS A 58 -7.35 -9.79 -15.91
C LYS A 58 -7.31 -10.56 -17.23
N GLU A 59 -6.19 -10.53 -17.92
CA GLU A 59 -6.01 -11.30 -19.15
C GLU A 59 -6.03 -12.82 -18.85
N ALA A 60 -5.40 -13.25 -17.76
CA ALA A 60 -5.44 -14.64 -17.32
C ALA A 60 -6.86 -15.08 -16.93
N ALA A 61 -7.61 -14.26 -16.19
CA ALA A 61 -9.00 -14.53 -15.82
C ALA A 61 -9.89 -14.65 -17.07
N LYS A 62 -9.73 -13.73 -18.02
CA LYS A 62 -10.45 -13.78 -19.31
C LYS A 62 -10.15 -15.08 -20.08
N SER A 63 -8.88 -15.47 -20.21
CA SER A 63 -8.48 -16.70 -20.88
C SER A 63 -9.02 -17.95 -20.19
N ALA A 64 -9.05 -17.94 -18.84
CA ALA A 64 -9.66 -19.03 -18.08
C ALA A 64 -11.17 -19.12 -18.32
N GLN A 65 -11.89 -18.00 -18.40
CA GLN A 65 -13.32 -17.97 -18.71
C GLN A 65 -13.63 -18.42 -20.15
N GLU A 66 -12.78 -18.05 -21.11
CA GLU A 66 -12.88 -18.55 -22.49
C GLU A 66 -12.68 -20.08 -22.55
N SER A 67 -11.78 -20.62 -21.72
CA SER A 67 -11.57 -22.08 -21.58
C SER A 67 -12.81 -22.77 -21.03
N VAL A 68 -13.52 -22.20 -20.06
CA VAL A 68 -14.80 -22.74 -19.57
C VAL A 68 -15.81 -22.86 -20.72
N THR A 69 -15.93 -21.79 -21.51
CA THR A 69 -16.84 -21.77 -22.67
C THR A 69 -16.49 -22.85 -23.69
N LEU A 70 -15.20 -22.98 -23.97
CA LEU A 70 -14.70 -24.01 -24.93
C LEU A 70 -15.00 -25.42 -24.43
N PHE A 71 -14.63 -25.78 -23.20
CA PHE A 71 -14.88 -27.10 -22.64
C PHE A 71 -16.36 -27.41 -22.49
N ASN A 72 -17.20 -26.41 -22.18
CA ASN A 72 -18.64 -26.62 -22.16
C ASN A 72 -19.21 -26.95 -23.54
N ASN A 73 -18.77 -26.27 -24.61
CA ASN A 73 -19.16 -26.58 -25.97
C ASN A 73 -18.68 -27.98 -26.43
N GLN A 74 -17.47 -28.35 -26.05
CA GLN A 74 -16.92 -29.67 -26.32
C GLN A 74 -17.67 -30.79 -25.57
N TYR A 75 -18.09 -30.54 -24.36
CA TYR A 75 -18.93 -31.46 -23.59
C TYR A 75 -20.28 -31.64 -24.23
N LEU A 76 -20.94 -30.57 -24.68
CA LEU A 76 -22.23 -30.64 -25.37
C LEU A 76 -22.14 -31.38 -26.70
N SER A 77 -20.99 -31.34 -27.37
CA SER A 77 -20.74 -32.13 -28.59
C SER A 77 -20.27 -33.58 -28.31
N GLY A 78 -20.14 -33.96 -27.03
CA GLY A 78 -19.74 -35.32 -26.64
C GLY A 78 -18.26 -35.64 -26.80
N THR A 79 -17.41 -34.63 -27.05
CA THR A 79 -15.97 -34.83 -27.32
C THR A 79 -15.10 -34.89 -26.06
N VAL A 80 -15.58 -34.33 -24.93
CA VAL A 80 -14.88 -34.36 -23.63
C VAL A 80 -15.82 -34.74 -22.49
N SER A 81 -15.26 -35.19 -21.37
CA SER A 81 -16.03 -35.52 -20.17
C SER A 81 -16.42 -34.24 -19.41
N TYR A 82 -17.47 -34.32 -18.62
CA TYR A 82 -17.91 -33.20 -17.72
C TYR A 82 -16.84 -32.81 -16.70
N LEU A 83 -15.94 -33.71 -16.34
CA LEU A 83 -14.80 -33.42 -15.48
C LEU A 83 -13.94 -32.27 -16.01
N ASN A 84 -13.76 -32.20 -17.34
CA ASN A 84 -12.97 -31.13 -17.96
C ASN A 84 -13.66 -29.77 -17.79
N VAL A 85 -15.00 -29.71 -17.83
CA VAL A 85 -15.77 -28.50 -17.58
C VAL A 85 -15.60 -28.04 -16.12
N ILE A 86 -15.73 -28.97 -15.16
CA ILE A 86 -15.54 -28.66 -13.74
C ILE A 86 -14.13 -28.15 -13.46
N THR A 87 -13.12 -28.79 -14.05
CA THR A 87 -11.71 -28.37 -13.88
C THR A 87 -11.49 -26.96 -14.45
N ALA A 88 -12.05 -26.65 -15.61
CA ALA A 88 -11.96 -25.31 -16.19
C ALA A 88 -12.69 -24.27 -15.34
N GLN A 89 -13.88 -24.60 -14.82
CA GLN A 89 -14.62 -23.71 -13.91
C GLN A 89 -13.83 -23.42 -12.63
N ALA A 90 -13.20 -24.45 -12.03
CA ALA A 90 -12.37 -24.27 -10.84
C ALA A 90 -11.18 -23.35 -11.11
N ALA A 91 -10.53 -23.51 -12.28
CA ALA A 91 -9.41 -22.65 -12.70
C ALA A 91 -9.86 -21.20 -12.95
N ALA A 92 -11.03 -21.00 -13.57
CA ALA A 92 -11.58 -19.66 -13.77
C ALA A 92 -11.93 -18.98 -12.44
N LEU A 93 -12.54 -19.70 -11.51
CA LEU A 93 -12.83 -19.16 -10.17
C LEU A 93 -11.56 -18.78 -9.41
N ASP A 94 -10.50 -19.60 -9.48
CA ASP A 94 -9.20 -19.28 -8.87
C ASP A 94 -8.60 -18.00 -9.49
N ALA A 95 -8.69 -17.84 -10.81
CA ALA A 95 -8.24 -16.64 -11.50
C ALA A 95 -9.02 -15.39 -11.09
N ASP A 96 -10.34 -15.48 -10.94
CA ASP A 96 -11.20 -14.38 -10.46
C ASP A 96 -10.87 -13.98 -9.01
N VAL A 97 -10.65 -14.97 -8.13
CA VAL A 97 -10.25 -14.71 -6.73
C VAL A 97 -8.90 -13.98 -6.67
N ARG A 98 -7.96 -14.34 -7.53
CA ARG A 98 -6.65 -13.65 -7.62
C ARG A 98 -6.82 -12.20 -8.09
N ASP A 99 -7.67 -11.91 -9.08
CA ASP A 99 -7.95 -10.54 -9.53
C ASP A 99 -8.58 -9.69 -8.43
N LEU A 100 -9.52 -10.25 -7.66
CA LEU A 100 -10.11 -9.59 -6.49
C LEU A 100 -9.07 -9.27 -5.42
N ASN A 101 -8.15 -10.20 -5.15
CA ASN A 101 -7.06 -9.98 -4.19
C ASN A 101 -6.13 -8.83 -4.61
N ILE A 102 -5.77 -8.76 -5.90
CA ILE A 102 -4.96 -7.66 -6.43
C ILE A 102 -5.70 -6.33 -6.29
N THR A 103 -7.00 -6.31 -6.61
CA THR A 103 -7.86 -5.13 -6.43
C THR A 103 -7.89 -4.68 -4.97
N GLY A 104 -8.05 -5.60 -4.03
CA GLY A 104 -8.02 -5.30 -2.59
C GLY A 104 -6.67 -4.71 -2.14
N ARG A 105 -5.55 -5.29 -2.59
CA ARG A 105 -4.20 -4.77 -2.32
C ARG A 105 -4.01 -3.36 -2.89
N SER A 106 -4.54 -3.10 -4.07
CA SER A 106 -4.48 -1.77 -4.71
C SER A 106 -5.24 -0.71 -3.92
N LEU A 107 -6.43 -1.05 -3.39
CA LEU A 107 -7.20 -0.17 -2.51
C LEU A 107 -6.45 0.13 -1.21
N LEU A 108 -5.84 -0.89 -0.60
CA LEU A 108 -5.04 -0.72 0.62
C LEU A 108 -3.81 0.18 0.37
N ALA A 109 -3.10 -0.02 -0.74
CA ALA A 109 -1.96 0.83 -1.13
C ALA A 109 -2.40 2.28 -1.38
N SER A 110 -3.57 2.49 -2.01
CA SER A 110 -4.15 3.82 -2.22
C SER A 110 -4.51 4.50 -0.88
N ALA A 111 -5.09 3.76 0.05
CA ALA A 111 -5.39 4.27 1.39
C ALA A 111 -4.12 4.60 2.19
N ALA A 112 -3.07 3.78 2.07
CA ALA A 112 -1.77 4.04 2.68
C ALA A 112 -1.13 5.32 2.12
N LEU A 113 -1.19 5.52 0.80
CA LEU A 113 -0.71 6.75 0.17
C LEU A 113 -1.46 7.99 0.66
N LEU A 114 -2.79 7.94 0.73
CA LEU A 114 -3.61 9.04 1.26
C LEU A 114 -3.24 9.37 2.71
N LYS A 115 -3.02 8.33 3.54
CA LYS A 115 -2.57 8.50 4.92
C LYS A 115 -1.19 9.16 4.99
N ALA A 116 -0.22 8.70 4.19
CA ALA A 116 1.15 9.25 4.15
C ALA A 116 1.17 10.71 3.69
N LEU A 117 0.24 11.11 2.83
CA LEU A 117 0.06 12.50 2.38
C LEU A 117 -0.73 13.39 3.37
N GLY A 118 -1.16 12.85 4.51
CA GLY A 118 -1.87 13.59 5.55
C GLY A 118 -3.39 13.65 5.38
N GLY A 119 -3.98 12.81 4.53
CA GLY A 119 -5.43 12.67 4.37
C GLY A 119 -5.97 13.30 3.08
N ASP A 120 -7.29 13.49 3.04
CA ASP A 120 -8.01 13.92 1.84
C ASP A 120 -7.69 15.38 1.48
N TRP A 121 -7.09 15.58 0.33
CA TRP A 121 -6.92 16.88 -0.29
C TRP A 121 -8.23 17.31 -0.93
N LYS A 122 -9.09 17.96 -0.16
CA LYS A 122 -10.19 18.71 -0.76
C LYS A 122 -9.59 19.86 -1.56
N SER A 123 -9.49 19.72 -2.86
CA SER A 123 -9.27 20.87 -3.72
C SER A 123 -10.50 21.78 -3.53
N ASP A 124 -10.36 22.88 -2.82
CA ASP A 124 -11.30 23.98 -2.85
C ASP A 124 -11.41 24.46 -4.31
N LYS A 125 -12.26 23.82 -5.09
CA LYS A 125 -12.78 24.42 -6.31
C LYS A 125 -13.62 25.61 -5.86
N LYS A 126 -12.99 26.76 -5.65
CA LYS A 126 -13.67 28.04 -5.77
C LYS A 126 -14.11 28.14 -7.21
N ILE A 127 -15.36 27.75 -7.44
CA ILE A 127 -16.09 28.08 -8.67
C ILE A 127 -16.40 29.57 -8.53
N ASN A 128 -15.69 30.39 -9.35
CA ASN A 128 -16.14 31.72 -9.69
C ASN A 128 -17.15 31.63 -10.81
#